data_660a6931077fdf87946a4db41e5c2184
#
_entry.id   660a6931077fdf87946a4db41e5c2184
#
_cell.length_a   1.000
_cell.length_b   1.000
_cell.length_c   1.000
_cell.angle_alpha   90.00
_cell.angle_beta   90.00
_cell.angle_gamma   90.00
#
_symmetry.space_group_name_H-M   'P 1'
#
loop_
_entity.id
_entity.type
_entity.pdbx_description
1 polymer ?
#
loop_
_entity_poly.entity_id
_entity_poly.type
_entity_poly.pdbx_seq_one_letter_code
_entity_poly.pdbx_strand_id
1 'polypeptide(L)'
;MKDRTEIVASGFGGQGVVRLGQILGEAAVKQGYRVTMLKSHGTEMRGGYVRSQIVMSKEAIDSPIVESPDVFVALSLAAYKTFKHQVTDGIIIYDPAFVTEIDESLPCAQKSVSAKDISVEKLGKPVFANTLMLGVLSRVVEELDPEMVLESILHIIPKFHEQNKEAFKIGYSLLEE
;
A
#
# COMPACT_ATOMS: atom_id res chain seq x y z
N MET A 1 -11.84 16.02 -3.27
CA MET A 1 -12.12 14.57 -3.23
C MET A 1 -12.14 14.08 -4.67
N LYS A 2 -11.28 13.14 -5.03
CA LYS A 2 -11.25 12.60 -6.39
C LYS A 2 -12.39 11.60 -6.57
N ASP A 3 -13.02 11.59 -7.77
CA ASP A 3 -14.07 10.61 -8.08
C ASP A 3 -13.51 9.20 -8.27
N ARG A 4 -12.22 9.10 -8.59
CA ARG A 4 -11.48 7.86 -8.82
C ARG A 4 -10.09 7.95 -8.20
N THR A 5 -9.73 6.97 -7.39
CA THR A 5 -8.41 6.85 -6.76
C THR A 5 -7.77 5.52 -7.16
N GLU A 6 -6.51 5.57 -7.55
CA GLU A 6 -5.73 4.46 -8.06
C GLU A 6 -4.52 4.19 -7.17
N ILE A 7 -4.45 2.97 -6.61
CA ILE A 7 -3.38 2.55 -5.72
C ILE A 7 -2.71 1.31 -6.29
N VAL A 8 -1.38 1.32 -6.31
CA VAL A 8 -0.57 0.15 -6.66
C VAL A 8 0.32 -0.20 -5.49
N ALA A 9 0.37 -1.47 -5.13
CA ALA A 9 1.37 -2.02 -4.24
C ALA A 9 2.14 -3.12 -4.96
N SER A 10 3.45 -3.15 -4.82
CA SER A 10 4.28 -4.18 -5.43
C SER A 10 5.52 -4.49 -4.61
N GLY A 11 5.89 -5.76 -4.55
CA GLY A 11 7.03 -6.28 -3.80
C GLY A 11 7.26 -7.75 -4.07
N PHE A 12 8.05 -8.40 -3.24
CA PHE A 12 8.29 -9.84 -3.33
C PHE A 12 7.09 -10.67 -2.84
N GLY A 13 7.02 -11.91 -3.30
CA GLY A 13 6.13 -12.90 -2.69
C GLY A 13 6.40 -13.05 -1.18
N GLY A 14 5.34 -13.15 -0.40
CA GLY A 14 5.44 -13.23 1.07
C GLY A 14 5.43 -11.89 1.81
N GLN A 15 5.59 -10.76 1.13
CA GLN A 15 5.49 -9.42 1.76
C GLN A 15 4.04 -8.95 1.99
N GLY A 16 3.05 -9.77 1.67
CA GLY A 16 1.63 -9.46 1.91
C GLY A 16 1.02 -8.42 0.97
N VAL A 17 1.62 -8.21 -0.20
CA VAL A 17 1.14 -7.25 -1.23
C VAL A 17 -0.32 -7.47 -1.61
N VAL A 18 -0.73 -8.73 -1.81
CA VAL A 18 -2.13 -9.08 -2.14
C VAL A 18 -3.07 -8.76 -0.97
N ARG A 19 -2.65 -9.09 0.25
CA ARG A 19 -3.44 -8.82 1.46
C ARG A 19 -3.62 -7.33 1.71
N LEU A 20 -2.59 -6.53 1.47
CA LEU A 20 -2.69 -5.07 1.53
C LEU A 20 -3.78 -4.56 0.58
N GLY A 21 -3.78 -5.02 -0.66
CA GLY A 21 -4.82 -4.67 -1.62
C GLY A 21 -6.23 -5.12 -1.21
N GLN A 22 -6.36 -6.33 -0.65
CA GLN A 22 -7.64 -6.84 -0.16
C GLN A 22 -8.20 -5.99 0.99
N ILE A 23 -7.36 -5.57 1.93
CA ILE A 23 -7.77 -4.73 3.06
C ILE A 23 -8.23 -3.36 2.58
N LEU A 24 -7.46 -2.71 1.70
CA LEU A 24 -7.84 -1.42 1.13
C LEU A 24 -9.15 -1.53 0.33
N GLY A 25 -9.29 -2.57 -0.48
CA GLY A 25 -10.51 -2.82 -1.25
C GLY A 25 -11.73 -3.04 -0.36
N GLU A 26 -11.62 -3.84 0.69
CA GLU A 26 -12.71 -4.06 1.65
C GLU A 26 -13.10 -2.76 2.37
N ALA A 27 -12.13 -1.99 2.85
CA ALA A 27 -12.37 -0.71 3.50
C ALA A 27 -13.10 0.28 2.58
N ALA A 28 -12.70 0.36 1.32
CA ALA A 28 -13.35 1.21 0.33
C ALA A 28 -14.80 0.76 0.03
N VAL A 29 -15.04 -0.55 -0.09
CA VAL A 29 -16.40 -1.09 -0.27
C VAL A 29 -17.30 -0.76 0.92
N LYS A 30 -16.81 -0.89 2.15
CA LYS A 30 -17.56 -0.50 3.36
C LYS A 30 -17.95 0.97 3.37
N GLN A 31 -17.16 1.83 2.72
CA GLN A 31 -17.45 3.25 2.55
C GLN A 31 -18.36 3.57 1.35
N GLY A 32 -18.87 2.55 0.66
CA GLY A 32 -19.76 2.69 -0.49
C GLY A 32 -19.06 3.01 -1.81
N TYR A 33 -17.74 2.78 -1.90
CA TYR A 33 -17.04 2.85 -3.17
C TYR A 33 -17.26 1.58 -4.01
N ARG A 34 -17.26 1.72 -5.31
CA ARG A 34 -17.03 0.63 -6.25
C ARG A 34 -15.54 0.35 -6.28
N VAL A 35 -15.14 -0.91 -6.29
CA VAL A 35 -13.73 -1.30 -6.21
C VAL A 35 -13.45 -2.39 -7.24
N THR A 36 -12.35 -2.24 -7.94
CA THR A 36 -11.72 -3.35 -8.66
C THR A 36 -10.34 -3.60 -8.11
N MET A 37 -9.96 -4.86 -8.04
CA MET A 37 -8.62 -5.26 -7.64
C MET A 37 -8.08 -6.27 -8.64
N LEU A 38 -6.94 -5.94 -9.23
CA LEU A 38 -6.15 -6.87 -10.03
C LEU A 38 -4.89 -7.27 -9.28
N LYS A 39 -4.58 -8.55 -9.31
CA LYS A 39 -3.31 -9.09 -8.81
C LYS A 39 -2.55 -9.73 -9.97
N SER A 40 -1.27 -9.48 -10.04
CA SER A 40 -0.38 -10.12 -10.99
C SER A 40 0.91 -10.60 -10.32
N HIS A 41 1.48 -11.64 -10.89
CA HIS A 41 2.77 -12.19 -10.49
C HIS A 41 3.71 -12.07 -11.69
N GLY A 42 4.88 -11.53 -11.47
CA GLY A 42 5.94 -11.52 -12.49
C GLY A 42 6.42 -12.96 -12.77
N THR A 43 6.60 -13.27 -14.04
CA THR A 43 7.00 -14.61 -14.49
C THR A 43 8.52 -14.83 -14.49
N GLU A 44 9.31 -13.87 -14.06
CA GLU A 44 10.76 -13.99 -14.01
C GLU A 44 11.18 -14.97 -12.91
N MET A 45 11.97 -15.97 -13.28
CA MET A 45 12.36 -17.09 -12.42
C MET A 45 13.26 -16.73 -11.24
N ARG A 46 13.78 -15.50 -11.16
CA ARG A 46 14.54 -14.98 -10.01
C ARG A 46 14.23 -13.49 -9.82
N GLY A 47 13.62 -13.17 -8.69
CA GLY A 47 13.27 -11.80 -8.33
C GLY A 47 11.93 -11.31 -8.86
N GLY A 48 11.01 -12.22 -9.18
CA GLY A 48 9.65 -11.87 -9.58
C GLY A 48 8.94 -11.03 -8.52
N TYR A 49 8.13 -10.09 -8.97
CA TYR A 49 7.30 -9.25 -8.10
C TYR A 49 5.85 -9.72 -8.08
N VAL A 50 5.20 -9.47 -6.96
CA VAL A 50 3.74 -9.54 -6.82
C VAL A 50 3.22 -8.10 -6.87
N ARG A 51 2.16 -7.88 -7.62
CA ARG A 51 1.54 -6.56 -7.77
C ARG A 51 0.05 -6.64 -7.45
N SER A 52 -0.43 -5.69 -6.66
CA SER A 52 -1.85 -5.40 -6.45
C SER A 52 -2.17 -4.04 -7.05
N GLN A 53 -3.21 -3.97 -7.87
CA GLN A 53 -3.76 -2.73 -8.40
C GLN A 53 -5.17 -2.57 -7.86
N ILE A 54 -5.44 -1.46 -7.21
CA ILE A 54 -6.75 -1.14 -6.64
C ILE A 54 -7.25 0.13 -7.31
N VAL A 55 -8.45 0.06 -7.85
CA VAL A 55 -9.20 1.23 -8.31
C VAL A 55 -10.43 1.35 -7.44
N MET A 56 -10.62 2.50 -6.82
CA MET A 56 -11.82 2.83 -6.07
C MET A 56 -12.48 4.08 -6.64
N SER A 57 -13.82 4.05 -6.79
CA SER A 57 -14.59 5.14 -7.39
C SER A 57 -16.02 5.18 -6.84
N LYS A 58 -16.61 6.37 -6.78
CA LYS A 58 -18.05 6.52 -6.52
C LYS A 58 -18.88 6.15 -7.76
N GLU A 59 -18.30 6.34 -8.93
CA GLU A 59 -18.93 6.04 -10.24
C GLU A 59 -18.55 4.65 -10.76
N ALA A 60 -19.10 4.28 -11.89
CA ALA A 60 -18.75 3.03 -12.56
C ALA A 60 -17.27 3.02 -12.97
N ILE A 61 -16.61 1.88 -12.78
CA ILE A 61 -15.21 1.68 -13.15
C ILE A 61 -15.16 1.04 -14.53
N ASP A 62 -14.77 1.80 -15.54
CA ASP A 62 -14.69 1.33 -16.92
C ASP A 62 -13.48 0.42 -17.18
N SER A 63 -12.38 0.67 -16.48
CA SER A 63 -11.15 -0.13 -16.58
C SER A 63 -10.62 -0.47 -15.20
N PRO A 64 -10.31 -1.74 -14.93
CA PRO A 64 -9.66 -2.15 -13.69
C PRO A 64 -8.14 -1.92 -13.71
N ILE A 65 -7.59 -1.49 -14.85
CA ILE A 65 -6.14 -1.28 -15.03
C ILE A 65 -5.78 0.10 -14.49
N VAL A 66 -4.71 0.14 -13.71
CA VAL A 66 -4.09 1.37 -13.23
C VAL A 66 -2.99 1.76 -14.21
N GLU A 67 -3.12 2.93 -14.80
CA GLU A 67 -2.12 3.49 -15.74
C GLU A 67 -1.19 4.49 -15.06
N SER A 68 -1.74 5.37 -14.21
CA SER A 68 -0.99 6.37 -13.46
C SER A 68 -1.49 6.40 -12.02
N PRO A 69 -0.88 5.61 -11.11
CA PRO A 69 -1.35 5.51 -9.74
C PRO A 69 -1.21 6.84 -8.98
N ASP A 70 -2.21 7.16 -8.18
CA ASP A 70 -2.15 8.23 -7.19
C ASP A 70 -1.16 7.89 -6.08
N VAL A 71 -1.12 6.61 -5.70
CA VAL A 71 -0.19 6.10 -4.70
C VAL A 71 0.43 4.79 -5.19
N PHE A 72 1.75 4.73 -5.20
CA PHE A 72 2.52 3.51 -5.43
C PHE A 72 3.29 3.13 -4.18
N VAL A 73 3.04 1.94 -3.66
CA VAL A 73 3.77 1.36 -2.53
C VAL A 73 4.82 0.39 -3.07
N ALA A 74 6.08 0.78 -2.99
CA ALA A 74 7.21 -0.04 -3.43
C ALA A 74 7.83 -0.78 -2.24
N LEU A 75 7.67 -2.09 -2.21
CA LEU A 75 8.19 -2.98 -1.16
C LEU A 75 9.39 -3.81 -1.61
N SER A 76 9.93 -3.55 -2.81
CA SER A 76 11.19 -4.12 -3.28
C SER A 76 11.84 -3.22 -4.32
N LEU A 77 13.15 -3.30 -4.44
CA LEU A 77 13.90 -2.54 -5.44
C LEU A 77 13.49 -2.90 -6.87
N ALA A 78 13.23 -4.19 -7.13
CA ALA A 78 12.76 -4.65 -8.44
C ALA A 78 11.40 -4.01 -8.81
N ALA A 79 10.45 -4.01 -7.87
CA ALA A 79 9.15 -3.38 -8.06
C ALA A 79 9.30 -1.86 -8.28
N TYR A 80 10.12 -1.19 -7.47
CA TYR A 80 10.39 0.23 -7.62
C TYR A 80 10.94 0.54 -9.03
N LYS A 81 12.01 -0.15 -9.45
CA LYS A 81 12.63 0.07 -10.77
C LYS A 81 11.66 -0.18 -11.93
N THR A 82 10.76 -1.16 -11.78
CA THR A 82 9.80 -1.52 -12.83
C THR A 82 8.67 -0.50 -12.98
N PHE A 83 8.13 0.02 -11.85
CA PHE A 83 6.87 0.77 -11.88
C PHE A 83 7.00 2.27 -11.56
N LYS A 84 8.15 2.75 -11.11
CA LYS A 84 8.34 4.15 -10.69
C LYS A 84 7.91 5.19 -11.73
N HIS A 85 8.10 4.90 -13.03
CA HIS A 85 7.74 5.83 -14.10
C HIS A 85 6.24 5.89 -14.41
N GLN A 86 5.42 5.02 -13.83
CA GLN A 86 3.97 5.09 -13.95
C GLN A 86 3.36 6.18 -13.06
N VAL A 87 4.10 6.63 -12.04
CA VAL A 87 3.64 7.69 -11.13
C VAL A 87 4.06 9.04 -11.69
N THR A 88 3.09 9.79 -12.23
CA THR A 88 3.34 11.13 -12.82
C THR A 88 3.07 12.26 -11.85
N ASP A 89 1.88 12.29 -11.22
CA ASP A 89 1.43 13.34 -10.31
C ASP A 89 1.10 12.82 -8.90
N GLY A 90 1.41 11.55 -8.63
CA GLY A 90 1.11 10.88 -7.37
C GLY A 90 2.28 10.88 -6.40
N ILE A 91 2.26 9.92 -5.50
CA ILE A 91 3.32 9.69 -4.51
C ILE A 91 3.81 8.24 -4.55
N ILE A 92 5.13 8.06 -4.46
CA ILE A 92 5.76 6.76 -4.20
C ILE A 92 6.07 6.68 -2.71
N ILE A 93 5.53 5.67 -2.04
CA ILE A 93 5.88 5.32 -0.67
C ILE A 93 6.74 4.05 -0.73
N TYR A 94 7.89 4.06 -0.09
CA TYR A 94 8.80 2.93 -0.13
C TYR A 94 9.40 2.61 1.23
N ASP A 95 9.74 1.33 1.45
CA ASP A 95 10.49 0.92 2.63
C ASP A 95 11.99 0.86 2.27
N PRO A 96 12.83 1.70 2.90
CA PRO A 96 14.27 1.76 2.59
C PRO A 96 15.02 0.48 2.95
N ALA A 97 14.46 -0.40 3.79
CA ALA A 97 15.03 -1.72 4.03
C ALA A 97 15.04 -2.62 2.77
N PHE A 98 14.20 -2.33 1.79
CA PHE A 98 14.04 -3.10 0.56
C PHE A 98 14.31 -2.29 -0.71
N VAL A 99 14.07 -0.98 -0.67
CA VAL A 99 14.34 -0.05 -1.77
C VAL A 99 15.54 0.81 -1.39
N THR A 100 16.72 0.31 -1.74
CA THR A 100 18.01 0.89 -1.32
C THR A 100 18.50 2.04 -2.21
N GLU A 101 17.87 2.22 -3.36
CA GLU A 101 18.20 3.26 -4.34
C GLU A 101 16.91 3.92 -4.83
N ILE A 102 16.86 5.24 -4.87
CA ILE A 102 15.74 5.99 -5.45
C ILE A 102 16.22 6.87 -6.60
N ASP A 103 15.31 7.22 -7.47
CA ASP A 103 15.53 8.13 -8.59
C ASP A 103 14.94 9.49 -8.22
N GLU A 104 15.78 10.41 -7.80
CA GLU A 104 15.39 11.76 -7.38
C GLU A 104 14.94 12.64 -8.57
N SER A 105 15.14 12.20 -9.81
CA SER A 105 14.73 12.95 -11.00
C SER A 105 13.25 12.79 -11.36
N LEU A 106 12.53 11.90 -10.67
CA LEU A 106 11.11 11.69 -10.92
C LEU A 106 10.28 12.94 -10.56
N PRO A 107 9.25 13.25 -11.34
CA PRO A 107 8.40 14.41 -11.09
C PRO A 107 7.46 14.25 -9.89
N CYS A 108 7.24 13.03 -9.44
CA CYS A 108 6.33 12.70 -8.34
C CYS A 108 7.01 12.84 -6.97
N ALA A 109 6.19 12.99 -5.93
CA ALA A 109 6.67 12.93 -4.56
C ALA A 109 7.15 11.52 -4.19
N GLN A 110 8.19 11.43 -3.37
CA GLN A 110 8.69 10.16 -2.87
C GLN A 110 8.88 10.23 -1.35
N LYS A 111 8.37 9.25 -0.62
CA LYS A 111 8.44 9.23 0.84
C LYS A 111 8.91 7.87 1.35
N SER A 112 9.96 7.89 2.17
CA SER A 112 10.46 6.68 2.84
C SER A 112 9.66 6.41 4.11
N VAL A 113 9.34 5.14 4.32
CA VAL A 113 8.71 4.63 5.54
C VAL A 113 9.43 3.35 5.94
N SER A 114 10.20 3.39 7.03
CA SER A 114 10.95 2.24 7.55
C SER A 114 10.03 1.23 8.26
N ALA A 115 8.99 0.77 7.56
CA ALA A 115 7.93 -0.04 8.14
C ALA A 115 8.44 -1.34 8.76
N LYS A 116 9.38 -2.01 8.10
CA LYS A 116 10.01 -3.24 8.61
C LYS A 116 10.77 -2.97 9.92
N ASP A 117 11.65 -1.98 9.93
CA ASP A 117 12.52 -1.73 11.07
C ASP A 117 11.73 -1.22 12.28
N ILE A 118 10.76 -0.32 12.06
CA ILE A 118 9.85 0.16 13.10
C ILE A 118 9.01 -1.01 13.67
N SER A 119 8.54 -1.92 12.83
CA SER A 119 7.78 -3.09 13.29
C SER A 119 8.62 -4.03 14.14
N VAL A 120 9.88 -4.24 13.80
CA VAL A 120 10.81 -5.05 14.60
C VAL A 120 11.12 -4.35 15.92
N GLU A 121 11.43 -3.06 15.89
CA GLU A 121 11.79 -2.28 17.08
C GLU A 121 10.63 -2.17 18.07
N LYS A 122 9.45 -1.80 17.60
CA LYS A 122 8.29 -1.49 18.48
C LYS A 122 7.40 -2.67 18.79
N LEU A 123 7.30 -3.64 17.87
CA LEU A 123 6.38 -4.77 17.99
C LEU A 123 7.08 -6.13 17.98
N GLY A 124 8.41 -6.14 17.89
CA GLY A 124 9.24 -7.33 17.96
C GLY A 124 9.23 -8.24 16.74
N LYS A 125 8.44 -7.93 15.69
CA LYS A 125 8.29 -8.79 14.51
C LYS A 125 8.05 -7.98 13.23
N PRO A 126 8.69 -8.33 12.10
CA PRO A 126 8.51 -7.66 10.82
C PRO A 126 7.13 -7.94 10.16
N VAL A 127 6.39 -8.92 10.65
CA VAL A 127 5.07 -9.30 10.10
C VAL A 127 4.03 -8.16 10.19
N PHE A 128 4.24 -7.21 11.08
CA PHE A 128 3.35 -6.04 11.26
C PHE A 128 3.67 -4.87 10.32
N ALA A 129 4.73 -4.96 9.51
CA ALA A 129 5.13 -3.91 8.58
C ALA A 129 4.01 -3.52 7.59
N ASN A 130 3.25 -4.50 7.10
CA ASN A 130 2.10 -4.24 6.22
C ASN A 130 0.99 -3.46 6.90
N THR A 131 0.68 -3.81 8.13
CA THR A 131 -0.35 -3.10 8.91
C THR A 131 0.08 -1.67 9.22
N LEU A 132 1.37 -1.47 9.52
CA LEU A 132 1.94 -0.14 9.67
C LEU A 132 1.82 0.65 8.35
N MET A 133 2.15 0.03 7.22
CA MET A 133 2.02 0.66 5.90
C MET A 133 0.56 1.00 5.56
N LEU A 134 -0.42 0.19 5.97
CA LEU A 134 -1.84 0.50 5.85
C LEU A 134 -2.24 1.75 6.66
N GLY A 135 -1.65 1.95 7.83
CA GLY A 135 -1.80 3.17 8.60
C GLY A 135 -1.29 4.40 7.84
N VAL A 136 -0.10 4.31 7.25
CA VAL A 136 0.46 5.35 6.38
C VAL A 136 -0.46 5.65 5.19
N LEU A 137 -0.95 4.62 4.52
CA LEU A 137 -1.85 4.76 3.37
C LEU A 137 -3.17 5.42 3.74
N SER A 138 -3.73 5.11 4.90
CA SER A 138 -4.94 5.75 5.41
C SER A 138 -4.75 7.25 5.72
N ARG A 139 -3.51 7.69 5.89
CA ARG A 139 -3.19 9.11 6.06
C ARG A 139 -2.96 9.81 4.73
N VAL A 140 -2.40 9.11 3.74
CA VAL A 140 -2.06 9.64 2.42
C VAL A 140 -3.27 9.68 1.48
N VAL A 141 -4.12 8.67 1.56
CA VAL A 141 -5.33 8.55 0.73
C VAL A 141 -6.51 9.11 1.52
N GLU A 142 -6.82 10.39 1.30
CA GLU A 142 -7.85 11.13 2.04
C GLU A 142 -9.26 10.52 1.92
N GLU A 143 -9.50 9.76 0.85
CA GLU A 143 -10.76 9.07 0.61
C GLU A 143 -10.96 7.82 1.50
N LEU A 144 -9.90 7.33 2.13
CA LEU A 144 -9.96 6.15 3.01
C LEU A 144 -10.20 6.57 4.46
N ASP A 145 -11.32 6.15 5.01
CA ASP A 145 -11.61 6.28 6.43
C ASP A 145 -10.69 5.35 7.24
N PRO A 146 -9.85 5.88 8.15
CA PRO A 146 -8.96 5.07 8.96
C PRO A 146 -9.67 4.01 9.81
N GLU A 147 -10.89 4.29 10.29
CA GLU A 147 -11.67 3.32 11.08
C GLU A 147 -12.08 2.13 10.21
N MET A 148 -12.51 2.36 8.98
CA MET A 148 -12.87 1.30 8.05
C MET A 148 -11.66 0.47 7.62
N VAL A 149 -10.50 1.10 7.47
CA VAL A 149 -9.26 0.36 7.18
C VAL A 149 -8.85 -0.51 8.37
N LEU A 150 -8.89 0.03 9.60
CA LEU A 150 -8.58 -0.72 10.81
C LEU A 150 -9.54 -1.91 11.01
N GLU A 151 -10.84 -1.69 10.82
CA GLU A 151 -11.85 -2.75 10.91
C GLU A 151 -11.57 -3.86 9.88
N SER A 152 -11.22 -3.49 8.65
CA SER A 152 -10.88 -4.46 7.60
C SER A 152 -9.59 -5.23 7.88
N ILE A 153 -8.60 -4.59 8.51
CA ILE A 153 -7.39 -5.26 9.00
C ILE A 153 -7.79 -6.36 10.00
N LEU A 154 -8.60 -6.03 11.00
CA LEU A 154 -8.98 -6.97 12.06
C LEU A 154 -9.90 -8.09 11.55
N HIS A 155 -10.69 -7.82 10.50
CA HIS A 155 -11.50 -8.82 9.84
C HIS A 155 -10.67 -9.81 9.01
N ILE A 156 -9.75 -9.29 8.19
CA ILE A 156 -8.95 -10.11 7.25
C ILE A 156 -7.78 -10.81 7.96
N ILE A 157 -7.23 -10.20 9.03
CA ILE A 157 -6.12 -10.76 9.81
C ILE A 157 -6.64 -11.28 11.14
N PRO A 158 -6.90 -12.61 11.28
CA PRO A 158 -7.60 -13.16 12.44
C PRO A 158 -6.72 -13.28 13.71
N LYS A 159 -5.45 -12.92 13.63
CA LYS A 159 -4.48 -13.08 14.72
C LYS A 159 -3.79 -11.75 15.06
N PHE A 160 -3.33 -11.65 16.31
CA PHE A 160 -2.55 -10.48 16.78
C PHE A 160 -3.30 -9.15 16.66
N HIS A 161 -4.58 -9.14 17.03
CA HIS A 161 -5.42 -7.95 16.88
C HIS A 161 -4.84 -6.72 17.59
N GLU A 162 -4.37 -6.85 18.82
CA GLU A 162 -3.81 -5.72 19.58
C GLU A 162 -2.52 -5.18 18.94
N GLN A 163 -1.63 -6.07 18.47
CA GLN A 163 -0.41 -5.67 17.78
C GLN A 163 -0.71 -5.03 16.42
N ASN A 164 -1.74 -5.52 15.70
CA ASN A 164 -2.17 -4.91 14.46
C ASN A 164 -2.81 -3.53 14.68
N LYS A 165 -3.58 -3.32 15.74
CA LYS A 165 -4.10 -2.00 16.12
C LYS A 165 -2.96 -1.02 16.40
N GLU A 166 -1.95 -1.48 17.15
CA GLU A 166 -0.79 -0.65 17.48
C GLU A 166 0.04 -0.32 16.24
N ALA A 167 0.32 -1.31 15.39
CA ALA A 167 1.03 -1.10 14.13
C ALA A 167 0.32 -0.07 13.22
N PHE A 168 -1.01 -0.18 13.12
CA PHE A 168 -1.82 0.76 12.35
C PHE A 168 -1.70 2.18 12.89
N LYS A 169 -1.84 2.37 14.21
CA LYS A 169 -1.71 3.68 14.87
C LYS A 169 -0.33 4.29 14.65
N ILE A 170 0.74 3.49 14.82
CA ILE A 170 2.10 3.93 14.55
C ILE A 170 2.22 4.43 13.11
N GLY A 171 1.75 3.64 12.13
CA GLY A 171 1.80 4.02 10.72
C GLY A 171 1.01 5.30 10.42
N TYR A 172 -0.18 5.43 10.97
CA TYR A 172 -1.04 6.58 10.78
C TYR A 172 -0.40 7.89 11.28
N SER A 173 0.32 7.84 12.41
CA SER A 173 1.00 9.00 13.01
C SER A 173 2.36 9.34 12.39
N LEU A 174 2.96 8.47 11.59
CA LEU A 174 4.28 8.76 10.98
C LEU A 174 4.30 9.95 10.01
N LEU A 175 3.16 10.41 9.54
CA LEU A 175 3.03 11.49 8.56
C LEU A 175 2.25 12.70 9.11
N GLU A 176 2.19 12.85 10.43
CA GLU A 176 1.52 13.99 11.09
C GLU A 176 2.33 15.29 11.10
N GLU A 177 3.41 15.41 10.31
CA GLU A 177 4.20 16.65 10.18
C GLU A 177 3.82 17.45 8.92
#